data_ddb2e3a49a60ec0702488a04543838b6
#
_entry.id   ddb2e3a49a60ec0702488a04543838b6
#
_cell.length_a   1.000
_cell.length_b   1.000
_cell.length_c   1.000
_cell.angle_alpha   90.00
_cell.angle_beta   90.00
_cell.angle_gamma   90.00
#
_symmetry.space_group_name_H-M   'P 1'
#
loop_
_entity.id
_entity.type
_entity.pdbx_description
1 polymer ?
#
loop_
_entity_poly.entity_id
_entity_poly.type
_entity_poly.pdbx_seq_one_letter_code
_entity_poly.pdbx_strand_id
1 'polypeptide(L)'
;MSSDSSGSGNSIGRRDFLKSMFGLGGLLEASEAQAKSGTGRTIFFWSDLKTGQVGFPTGFMVEAGLPGSVMKIVAAAALLEESLISPNETIDCKGHVTIKGARINCLVAHGKVDAVHAIAHSCSVYFATASKTMSQSLFFDYAQKFGLNSAVGSVKSGLFPKPEKSTAWPYVLGLSPHLHPNALQLLRLSAIVANRGDVPYLHSAEESAQGKARFNLEFSDMTWGRLQQGMQLAVREGTAHKLDPGNKLHVAAKTGTAPLGKKFQSWLTGYFPYDAPRYAFCLGALNGTSSEVAVPRAKEFLFATEWP
;
A
#
# COMPACT_ATOMS: atom_id res chain seq x y z
N MET A 1 -1.57 52.97 -0.74
CA MET A 1 -2.71 52.11 -0.36
C MET A 1 -2.47 50.77 -1.02
N SER A 2 -1.84 49.89 -0.29
CA SER A 2 -1.52 48.53 -0.67
C SER A 2 -2.63 47.59 -0.19
N SER A 3 -3.23 46.81 -1.07
CA SER A 3 -4.17 45.76 -0.71
C SER A 3 -3.49 44.41 -0.91
N ASP A 4 -3.04 43.84 0.19
CA ASP A 4 -2.65 42.45 0.30
C ASP A 4 -3.89 41.53 0.15
N SER A 5 -3.89 40.69 -0.85
CA SER A 5 -4.82 39.58 -0.95
C SER A 5 -4.09 38.28 -0.62
N SER A 6 -4.04 37.96 0.66
CA SER A 6 -3.62 36.64 1.15
C SER A 6 -4.71 35.60 0.84
N GLY A 7 -4.51 34.80 -0.20
CA GLY A 7 -5.31 33.62 -0.47
C GLY A 7 -5.07 32.54 0.59
N SER A 8 -5.97 32.42 1.54
CA SER A 8 -6.00 31.28 2.49
C SER A 8 -6.42 30.01 1.73
N GLY A 9 -5.44 29.20 1.36
CA GLY A 9 -5.70 27.83 0.90
C GLY A 9 -6.32 27.03 2.05
N ASN A 10 -7.63 26.78 1.99
CA ASN A 10 -8.32 25.87 2.91
C ASN A 10 -7.73 24.45 2.77
N SER A 11 -6.78 24.13 3.63
CA SER A 11 -6.34 22.73 3.79
C SER A 11 -7.46 21.98 4.52
N ILE A 12 -8.12 21.07 3.81
CA ILE A 12 -9.09 20.15 4.40
C ILE A 12 -8.35 19.34 5.48
N GLY A 13 -8.83 19.36 6.70
CA GLY A 13 -8.27 18.57 7.79
C GLY A 13 -8.24 17.08 7.43
N ARG A 14 -7.20 16.33 7.83
CA ARG A 14 -7.01 14.90 7.48
C ARG A 14 -8.24 14.03 7.77
N ARG A 15 -8.99 14.33 8.84
CA ARG A 15 -10.24 13.63 9.19
C ARG A 15 -11.39 13.96 8.23
N ASP A 16 -11.49 15.20 7.79
CA ASP A 16 -12.56 15.65 6.88
C ASP A 16 -12.24 15.20 5.45
N PHE A 17 -10.96 15.13 5.08
CA PHE A 17 -10.50 14.51 3.83
C PHE A 17 -10.94 13.05 3.75
N LEU A 18 -10.73 12.26 4.79
CA LEU A 18 -11.10 10.84 4.79
C LEU A 18 -12.63 10.66 4.76
N LYS A 19 -13.41 11.52 5.44
CA LYS A 19 -14.87 11.53 5.31
C LYS A 19 -15.33 11.92 3.91
N SER A 20 -14.66 12.84 3.23
CA SER A 20 -15.03 13.29 1.89
C SER A 20 -14.68 12.26 0.79
N MET A 21 -13.71 11.36 1.03
CA MET A 21 -13.43 10.22 0.14
C MET A 21 -14.61 9.22 0.08
N PHE A 22 -15.46 9.21 1.08
CA PHE A 22 -16.45 8.15 1.34
C PHE A 22 -17.90 8.59 1.18
N GLY A 23 -18.20 9.56 0.37
CA GLY A 23 -19.56 9.98 0.03
C GLY A 23 -20.49 8.87 -0.56
N LEU A 24 -20.19 7.61 -0.30
CA LEU A 24 -20.91 6.42 -0.70
C LEU A 24 -21.46 5.72 0.56
N GLY A 25 -22.66 6.09 0.98
CA GLY A 25 -23.34 5.53 2.17
C GLY A 25 -23.60 4.01 2.16
N GLY A 26 -23.22 3.28 1.12
CA GLY A 26 -23.46 1.83 1.01
C GLY A 26 -22.26 0.92 1.32
N LEU A 27 -21.04 1.47 1.49
CA LEU A 27 -19.82 0.68 1.67
C LEU A 27 -19.46 0.42 3.16
N LEU A 28 -20.19 1.01 4.09
CA LEU A 28 -19.86 0.99 5.52
C LEU A 28 -20.36 -0.25 6.28
N GLU A 29 -21.41 -0.91 5.82
CA GLU A 29 -22.06 -1.99 6.60
C GLU A 29 -21.24 -3.30 6.66
N ALA A 30 -20.47 -3.63 5.62
CA ALA A 30 -19.65 -4.84 5.59
C ALA A 30 -18.44 -4.78 6.53
N SER A 31 -17.97 -3.58 6.90
CA SER A 31 -16.79 -3.39 7.77
C SER A 31 -17.10 -3.43 9.27
N GLU A 32 -18.37 -3.24 9.67
CA GLU A 32 -18.74 -3.18 11.10
C GLU A 32 -18.72 -4.55 11.80
N ALA A 33 -18.95 -5.64 11.08
CA ALA A 33 -18.91 -6.98 11.65
C ALA A 33 -17.49 -7.37 12.13
N GLN A 34 -16.45 -6.84 11.48
CA GLN A 34 -15.05 -7.12 11.79
C GLN A 34 -14.46 -6.20 12.85
N ALA A 35 -15.07 -5.03 13.08
CA ALA A 35 -14.61 -4.04 14.06
C ALA A 35 -14.83 -4.44 15.54
N LYS A 36 -15.61 -5.47 15.80
CA LYS A 36 -16.01 -5.85 17.18
C LYS A 36 -14.99 -6.65 17.99
N SER A 37 -13.85 -7.07 17.41
CA SER A 37 -12.90 -7.97 18.09
C SER A 37 -11.58 -7.34 18.54
N GLY A 38 -11.31 -6.04 18.38
CA GLY A 38 -9.97 -5.55 18.61
C GLY A 38 -9.80 -4.15 19.18
N THR A 39 -9.50 -4.08 20.46
CA THR A 39 -8.87 -2.92 21.09
C THR A 39 -7.46 -2.72 20.54
N GLY A 40 -7.25 -1.67 19.72
CA GLY A 40 -5.94 -1.02 19.47
C GLY A 40 -4.71 -1.88 19.16
N ARG A 41 -4.83 -3.04 18.55
CA ARG A 41 -3.69 -3.93 18.28
C ARG A 41 -2.93 -3.49 17.05
N THR A 42 -1.61 -3.42 17.20
CA THR A 42 -0.65 -3.30 16.11
C THR A 42 -0.07 -4.69 15.85
N ILE A 43 -0.01 -5.09 14.59
CA ILE A 43 0.67 -6.31 14.14
C ILE A 43 1.89 -5.91 13.32
N PHE A 44 3.02 -6.59 13.54
CA PHE A 44 4.23 -6.38 12.77
C PHE A 44 4.79 -7.72 12.32
N PHE A 45 5.04 -7.87 11.04
CA PHE A 45 5.71 -9.01 10.43
C PHE A 45 6.93 -8.55 9.66
N TRP A 46 7.97 -9.36 9.65
CA TRP A 46 9.13 -9.19 8.78
C TRP A 46 9.52 -10.51 8.13
N SER A 47 10.24 -10.47 7.05
CA SER A 47 10.84 -11.64 6.43
C SER A 47 12.28 -11.38 6.04
N ASP A 48 13.11 -12.41 6.20
CA ASP A 48 14.45 -12.48 5.63
C ASP A 48 14.32 -12.85 4.14
N LEU A 49 14.79 -11.97 3.27
CA LEU A 49 14.66 -12.15 1.81
C LEU A 49 15.63 -13.18 1.23
N LYS A 50 16.62 -13.66 2.01
CA LYS A 50 17.48 -14.79 1.60
C LYS A 50 16.82 -16.12 1.88
N THR A 51 16.28 -16.30 3.08
CA THR A 51 15.78 -17.58 3.56
C THR A 51 14.28 -17.75 3.37
N GLY A 52 13.52 -16.67 3.34
CA GLY A 52 12.06 -16.67 3.35
C GLY A 52 11.46 -16.80 4.76
N GLN A 53 12.29 -16.92 5.78
CA GLN A 53 11.80 -17.01 7.16
C GLN A 53 11.05 -15.74 7.56
N VAL A 54 9.85 -15.93 8.10
CA VAL A 54 8.97 -14.85 8.60
C VAL A 54 9.09 -14.80 10.13
N GLY A 55 9.38 -13.61 10.65
CA GLY A 55 9.37 -13.32 12.07
C GLY A 55 8.23 -12.37 12.46
N PHE A 56 7.85 -12.46 13.74
CA PHE A 56 6.81 -11.61 14.33
C PHE A 56 7.11 -11.39 15.82
N PRO A 57 7.42 -10.16 16.23
CA PRO A 57 7.76 -9.87 17.62
C PRO A 57 6.54 -9.77 18.55
N THR A 58 5.31 -9.74 18.03
CA THR A 58 4.08 -9.58 18.81
C THR A 58 3.03 -10.61 18.45
N GLY A 59 2.33 -11.14 19.44
CA GLY A 59 1.36 -12.22 19.34
C GLY A 59 0.36 -12.14 18.18
N PHE A 60 0.01 -13.29 17.74
CA PHE A 60 -0.64 -13.69 16.52
C PHE A 60 -2.03 -13.09 16.29
N MET A 61 -2.20 -12.25 15.26
CA MET A 61 -3.43 -12.23 14.45
C MET A 61 -3.10 -11.76 13.03
N VAL A 62 -3.28 -12.64 12.05
CA VAL A 62 -3.18 -12.29 10.64
C VAL A 62 -4.52 -11.64 10.25
N GLU A 63 -4.66 -10.35 10.52
CA GLU A 63 -5.87 -9.63 10.14
C GLU A 63 -5.88 -9.38 8.64
N ALA A 64 -7.04 -9.63 8.03
CA ALA A 64 -7.33 -9.20 6.67
C ALA A 64 -8.17 -7.91 6.72
N GLY A 65 -7.95 -7.00 5.78
CA GLY A 65 -8.71 -5.76 5.75
C GLY A 65 -8.49 -4.95 4.50
N LEU A 66 -9.17 -3.82 4.41
CA LEU A 66 -9.01 -2.89 3.29
C LEU A 66 -7.55 -2.43 3.20
N PRO A 67 -6.85 -2.71 2.09
CA PRO A 67 -5.43 -2.41 1.97
C PRO A 67 -5.13 -0.92 1.78
N GLY A 68 -6.13 -0.13 1.42
CA GLY A 68 -5.95 1.28 1.10
C GLY A 68 -4.90 1.47 0.00
N SER A 69 -4.17 2.55 0.11
CA SER A 69 -3.21 2.98 -0.91
C SER A 69 -2.02 2.02 -1.14
N VAL A 70 -1.90 0.91 -0.41
CA VAL A 70 -0.90 -0.14 -0.74
C VAL A 70 -1.19 -0.71 -2.14
N MET A 71 -2.44 -0.81 -2.56
CA MET A 71 -2.84 -1.30 -3.88
C MET A 71 -2.33 -0.46 -5.05
N LYS A 72 -1.90 0.76 -4.80
CA LYS A 72 -1.28 1.61 -5.83
C LYS A 72 0.03 1.04 -6.38
N ILE A 73 0.71 0.16 -5.63
CA ILE A 73 1.86 -0.60 -6.14
C ILE A 73 1.44 -1.55 -7.26
N VAL A 74 0.37 -2.33 -7.02
CA VAL A 74 -0.20 -3.24 -8.02
C VAL A 74 -0.69 -2.46 -9.25
N ALA A 75 -1.41 -1.35 -9.01
CA ALA A 75 -1.91 -0.50 -10.08
C ALA A 75 -0.79 0.13 -10.91
N ALA A 76 0.30 0.60 -10.27
CA ALA A 76 1.46 1.15 -10.97
C ALA A 76 2.12 0.11 -11.88
N ALA A 77 2.31 -1.11 -11.40
CA ALA A 77 2.84 -2.20 -12.20
C ALA A 77 1.96 -2.46 -13.44
N ALA A 78 0.65 -2.60 -13.25
CA ALA A 78 -0.28 -2.81 -14.35
C ALA A 78 -0.28 -1.66 -15.37
N LEU A 79 -0.30 -0.42 -14.90
CA LEU A 79 -0.28 0.76 -15.76
C LEU A 79 0.97 0.86 -16.62
N LEU A 80 2.14 0.52 -16.06
CA LEU A 80 3.43 0.60 -16.73
C LEU A 80 3.65 -0.58 -17.68
N GLU A 81 3.41 -1.82 -17.24
CA GLU A 81 3.62 -3.03 -18.06
C GLU A 81 2.68 -3.09 -19.26
N GLU A 82 1.44 -2.65 -19.10
CA GLU A 82 0.45 -2.62 -20.18
C GLU A 82 0.52 -1.32 -21.01
N SER A 83 1.52 -0.49 -20.76
CA SER A 83 1.70 0.80 -21.47
C SER A 83 0.46 1.69 -21.45
N LEU A 84 -0.38 1.57 -20.41
CA LEU A 84 -1.55 2.43 -20.22
C LEU A 84 -1.17 3.86 -19.84
N ILE A 85 0.06 4.03 -19.38
CA ILE A 85 0.70 5.32 -19.11
C ILE A 85 2.18 5.23 -19.45
N SER A 86 2.73 6.29 -20.03
CA SER A 86 4.18 6.36 -20.26
C SER A 86 4.95 6.56 -18.94
N PRO A 87 6.16 6.01 -18.79
CA PRO A 87 6.92 6.07 -17.52
C PRO A 87 7.21 7.48 -17.01
N ASN A 88 7.29 8.46 -17.91
CA ASN A 88 7.55 9.87 -17.60
C ASN A 88 6.29 10.74 -17.76
N GLU A 89 5.15 10.14 -18.06
CA GLU A 89 3.91 10.89 -18.18
C GLU A 89 3.48 11.47 -16.84
N THR A 90 3.12 12.75 -16.86
CA THR A 90 2.64 13.44 -15.67
C THR A 90 1.14 13.69 -15.72
N ILE A 91 0.49 13.55 -14.59
CA ILE A 91 -0.91 13.94 -14.39
C ILE A 91 -0.96 15.10 -13.41
N ASP A 92 -1.70 16.16 -13.76
CA ASP A 92 -1.88 17.33 -12.89
C ASP A 92 -2.91 17.03 -11.80
N CYS A 93 -2.42 16.95 -10.57
CA CYS A 93 -3.23 16.72 -9.38
C CYS A 93 -3.66 18.04 -8.73
N LYS A 94 -4.86 18.49 -9.02
CA LYS A 94 -5.49 19.68 -8.42
C LYS A 94 -6.12 19.40 -7.03
N GLY A 95 -5.73 18.30 -6.37
CA GLY A 95 -6.28 17.90 -5.07
C GLY A 95 -7.54 17.04 -5.16
N HIS A 96 -8.22 16.98 -6.29
CA HIS A 96 -9.38 16.11 -6.51
C HIS A 96 -9.60 15.78 -7.99
N VAL A 97 -10.38 14.73 -8.23
CA VAL A 97 -10.94 14.37 -9.55
C VAL A 97 -12.31 13.73 -9.37
N THR A 98 -13.18 13.91 -10.33
CA THR A 98 -14.49 13.22 -10.38
C THR A 98 -14.46 12.12 -11.44
N ILE A 99 -14.79 10.89 -11.05
CA ILE A 99 -14.85 9.73 -11.95
C ILE A 99 -16.20 9.06 -11.77
N LYS A 100 -17.01 9.00 -12.84
CA LYS A 100 -18.36 8.41 -12.83
C LYS A 100 -19.22 8.91 -11.66
N GLY A 101 -19.18 10.22 -11.39
CA GLY A 101 -19.94 10.86 -10.32
C GLY A 101 -19.29 10.78 -8.91
N ALA A 102 -18.29 9.93 -8.72
CA ALA A 102 -17.57 9.83 -7.46
C ALA A 102 -16.46 10.88 -7.39
N ARG A 103 -16.44 11.70 -6.34
CA ARG A 103 -15.37 12.65 -6.06
C ARG A 103 -14.24 11.94 -5.29
N ILE A 104 -13.05 11.90 -5.87
CA ILE A 104 -11.83 11.32 -5.30
C ILE A 104 -10.90 12.46 -4.92
N ASN A 105 -10.47 12.51 -3.68
CA ASN A 105 -9.62 13.57 -3.15
C ASN A 105 -8.22 13.09 -2.81
N CYS A 106 -7.24 13.96 -2.94
CA CYS A 106 -5.92 13.87 -2.30
C CYS A 106 -5.88 14.73 -1.04
N LEU A 107 -4.89 14.46 -0.17
CA LEU A 107 -4.67 15.26 1.05
C LEU A 107 -4.32 16.71 0.71
N VAL A 108 -3.56 16.89 -0.39
CA VAL A 108 -3.14 18.18 -0.93
C VAL A 108 -3.16 18.13 -2.45
N ALA A 109 -3.17 19.26 -3.12
CA ALA A 109 -2.86 19.34 -4.54
C ALA A 109 -1.35 19.07 -4.74
N HIS A 110 -1.02 18.03 -5.53
CA HIS A 110 0.38 17.66 -5.76
C HIS A 110 0.99 18.32 -6.99
N GLY A 111 0.18 19.01 -7.82
CA GLY A 111 0.61 19.51 -9.12
C GLY A 111 0.89 18.37 -10.12
N LYS A 112 1.83 18.59 -11.02
CA LYS A 112 2.25 17.58 -12.00
C LYS A 112 3.09 16.50 -11.33
N VAL A 113 2.58 15.26 -11.31
CA VAL A 113 3.25 14.09 -10.75
C VAL A 113 3.32 12.96 -11.77
N ASP A 114 4.46 12.29 -11.84
CA ASP A 114 4.64 11.03 -12.58
C ASP A 114 4.34 9.82 -11.67
N ALA A 115 4.57 8.61 -12.18
CA ALA A 115 4.32 7.37 -11.43
C ALA A 115 5.12 7.28 -10.13
N VAL A 116 6.39 7.70 -10.11
CA VAL A 116 7.28 7.66 -8.94
C VAL A 116 6.76 8.59 -7.84
N HIS A 117 6.50 9.85 -8.16
CA HIS A 117 5.97 10.83 -7.21
C HIS A 117 4.54 10.49 -6.77
N ALA A 118 3.74 9.90 -7.67
CA ALA A 118 2.39 9.43 -7.32
C ALA A 118 2.41 8.27 -6.31
N ILE A 119 3.38 7.36 -6.39
CA ILE A 119 3.60 6.32 -5.37
C ILE A 119 4.07 6.96 -4.07
N ALA A 120 5.07 7.84 -4.12
CA ALA A 120 5.67 8.50 -2.96
C ALA A 120 4.66 9.31 -2.15
N HIS A 121 3.91 10.17 -2.81
CA HIS A 121 2.87 11.02 -2.18
C HIS A 121 1.52 10.35 -2.07
N SER A 122 1.42 9.08 -2.52
CA SER A 122 0.16 8.33 -2.51
C SER A 122 -0.98 9.05 -3.24
N CYS A 123 -0.71 9.67 -4.39
CA CYS A 123 -1.62 10.53 -5.12
C CYS A 123 -2.83 9.75 -5.65
N SER A 124 -4.01 9.92 -5.03
CA SER A 124 -5.24 9.25 -5.45
C SER A 124 -5.77 9.78 -6.79
N VAL A 125 -5.56 11.08 -7.07
CA VAL A 125 -5.96 11.70 -8.34
C VAL A 125 -5.18 11.08 -9.51
N TYR A 126 -3.86 10.92 -9.36
CA TYR A 126 -3.04 10.27 -10.38
C TYR A 126 -3.57 8.86 -10.70
N PHE A 127 -3.65 8.01 -9.67
CA PHE A 127 -4.05 6.61 -9.88
C PHE A 127 -5.47 6.46 -10.38
N ALA A 128 -6.41 7.24 -9.88
CA ALA A 128 -7.78 7.22 -10.35
C ALA A 128 -7.91 7.71 -11.81
N THR A 129 -7.12 8.71 -12.20
CA THR A 129 -7.10 9.22 -13.57
C THR A 129 -6.43 8.24 -14.54
N ALA A 130 -5.24 7.74 -14.20
CA ALA A 130 -4.51 6.78 -15.01
C ALA A 130 -5.28 5.47 -15.20
N SER A 131 -6.04 5.04 -14.19
CA SER A 131 -6.83 3.79 -14.26
C SER A 131 -8.19 3.92 -14.97
N LYS A 132 -8.52 5.07 -15.58
CA LYS A 132 -9.79 5.21 -16.30
C LYS A 132 -9.98 4.20 -17.44
N THR A 133 -8.87 3.84 -18.10
CA THR A 133 -8.84 2.84 -19.19
C THR A 133 -8.57 1.43 -18.69
N MET A 134 -8.16 1.26 -17.43
CA MET A 134 -7.89 -0.05 -16.85
C MET A 134 -9.20 -0.79 -16.57
N SER A 135 -9.33 -2.02 -17.08
CA SER A 135 -10.42 -2.90 -16.69
C SER A 135 -10.19 -3.45 -15.27
N GLN A 136 -11.28 -3.82 -14.60
CA GLN A 136 -11.18 -4.50 -13.31
C GLN A 136 -10.47 -5.85 -13.43
N SER A 137 -10.72 -6.58 -14.52
CA SER A 137 -10.04 -7.86 -14.81
C SER A 137 -8.52 -7.67 -14.85
N LEU A 138 -8.04 -6.68 -15.59
CA LEU A 138 -6.61 -6.38 -15.67
C LEU A 138 -6.00 -6.07 -14.29
N PHE A 139 -6.68 -5.26 -13.47
CA PHE A 139 -6.21 -5.02 -12.11
C PHE A 139 -6.10 -6.32 -11.29
N PHE A 140 -7.08 -7.22 -11.40
CA PHE A 140 -7.06 -8.50 -10.68
C PHE A 140 -6.00 -9.47 -11.22
N ASP A 141 -5.73 -9.47 -12.52
CA ASP A 141 -4.64 -10.25 -13.09
C ASP A 141 -3.30 -9.85 -12.46
N TYR A 142 -3.06 -8.56 -12.30
CA TYR A 142 -1.87 -8.06 -11.60
C TYR A 142 -1.91 -8.31 -10.10
N ALA A 143 -3.04 -8.18 -9.45
CA ALA A 143 -3.19 -8.53 -8.04
C ALA A 143 -2.91 -10.02 -7.79
N GLN A 144 -3.29 -10.91 -8.71
CA GLN A 144 -2.92 -12.33 -8.70
C GLN A 144 -1.43 -12.54 -8.94
N LYS A 145 -0.84 -11.83 -9.91
CA LYS A 145 0.62 -11.86 -10.15
C LYS A 145 1.40 -11.47 -8.89
N PHE A 146 0.90 -10.56 -8.07
CA PHE A 146 1.44 -10.24 -6.74
C PHE A 146 1.01 -11.23 -5.64
N GLY A 147 0.31 -12.29 -5.99
CA GLY A 147 -0.09 -13.35 -5.08
C GLY A 147 -1.20 -12.98 -4.08
N LEU A 148 -1.96 -11.91 -4.32
CA LEU A 148 -3.00 -11.48 -3.37
C LEU A 148 -4.22 -12.43 -3.30
N ASN A 149 -4.27 -13.44 -4.16
CA ASN A 149 -5.28 -14.51 -4.16
C ASN A 149 -4.77 -15.84 -3.56
N SER A 150 -3.54 -15.90 -3.08
CA SER A 150 -2.91 -17.14 -2.64
C SER A 150 -2.41 -17.08 -1.20
N ALA A 151 -2.30 -18.24 -0.57
CA ALA A 151 -1.75 -18.41 0.78
C ALA A 151 -0.29 -17.93 0.88
N VAL A 152 0.15 -17.63 2.08
CA VAL A 152 1.54 -17.39 2.44
C VAL A 152 1.90 -18.38 3.55
N GLY A 153 2.81 -19.30 3.28
CA GLY A 153 3.04 -20.43 4.18
C GLY A 153 1.75 -21.22 4.41
N SER A 154 1.49 -21.56 5.66
CA SER A 154 0.27 -22.22 6.11
C SER A 154 -0.94 -21.27 6.23
N VAL A 155 -0.74 -19.96 6.09
CA VAL A 155 -1.80 -18.95 6.28
C VAL A 155 -2.58 -18.75 5.00
N LYS A 156 -3.89 -19.00 5.07
CA LYS A 156 -4.82 -18.80 3.95
C LYS A 156 -4.82 -17.34 3.49
N SER A 157 -5.14 -17.12 2.20
CA SER A 157 -5.37 -15.79 1.67
C SER A 157 -6.53 -15.08 2.37
N GLY A 158 -6.46 -13.77 2.38
CA GLY A 158 -7.62 -12.94 2.69
C GLY A 158 -8.66 -12.98 1.57
N LEU A 159 -9.64 -12.08 1.64
CA LEU A 159 -10.72 -12.02 0.65
C LEU A 159 -10.18 -11.51 -0.70
N PHE A 160 -10.39 -12.30 -1.75
CA PHE A 160 -10.07 -11.96 -3.13
C PHE A 160 -11.30 -12.21 -4.00
N PRO A 161 -11.92 -11.18 -4.61
CA PRO A 161 -13.17 -11.33 -5.34
C PRO A 161 -12.95 -11.88 -6.75
N LYS A 162 -14.05 -12.34 -7.35
CA LYS A 162 -14.09 -12.56 -8.80
C LYS A 162 -14.25 -11.22 -9.51
N PRO A 163 -13.60 -11.01 -10.68
CA PRO A 163 -13.80 -9.81 -11.48
C PRO A 163 -15.25 -9.64 -11.90
N GLU A 164 -15.76 -8.41 -11.79
CA GLU A 164 -17.07 -8.02 -12.29
C GLU A 164 -16.90 -6.98 -13.40
N LYS A 165 -17.94 -6.75 -14.21
CA LYS A 165 -17.94 -5.71 -15.24
C LYS A 165 -18.13 -4.32 -14.60
N SER A 166 -17.13 -3.87 -13.85
CA SER A 166 -17.14 -2.55 -13.19
C SER A 166 -15.81 -1.82 -13.40
N THR A 167 -15.66 -0.65 -12.78
CA THR A 167 -14.45 0.17 -12.92
C THR A 167 -13.37 -0.27 -11.93
N ALA A 168 -12.10 -0.22 -12.33
CA ALA A 168 -10.97 -0.62 -11.51
C ALA A 168 -10.66 0.34 -10.35
N TRP A 169 -11.06 1.63 -10.42
CA TRP A 169 -10.58 2.65 -9.48
C TRP A 169 -10.80 2.35 -7.98
N PRO A 170 -11.91 1.72 -7.53
CA PRO A 170 -12.06 1.40 -6.11
C PRO A 170 -11.00 0.40 -5.63
N TYR A 171 -10.63 -0.57 -6.47
CA TYR A 171 -9.59 -1.56 -6.20
C TYR A 171 -8.19 -0.96 -6.28
N VAL A 172 -7.95 -0.11 -7.27
CA VAL A 172 -6.70 0.65 -7.45
C VAL A 172 -6.39 1.51 -6.23
N LEU A 173 -7.40 2.10 -5.59
CA LEU A 173 -7.26 2.87 -4.37
C LEU A 173 -7.29 2.00 -3.09
N GLY A 174 -7.56 0.68 -3.22
CA GLY A 174 -7.67 -0.25 -2.11
C GLY A 174 -8.87 -0.01 -1.20
N LEU A 175 -9.96 0.50 -1.76
CA LEU A 175 -11.17 0.91 -1.04
C LEU A 175 -12.39 0.01 -1.32
N SER A 176 -12.22 -1.01 -2.16
CA SER A 176 -13.30 -1.96 -2.42
C SER A 176 -13.48 -2.92 -1.23
N PRO A 177 -14.72 -3.11 -0.73
CA PRO A 177 -14.97 -4.04 0.38
C PRO A 177 -14.79 -5.51 0.00
N HIS A 178 -14.53 -5.81 -1.27
CA HIS A 178 -14.37 -7.16 -1.77
C HIS A 178 -12.90 -7.60 -1.87
N LEU A 179 -11.93 -6.73 -1.60
CA LEU A 179 -10.49 -7.05 -1.61
C LEU A 179 -9.89 -6.77 -0.23
N HIS A 180 -9.66 -7.82 0.55
CA HIS A 180 -9.08 -7.74 1.90
C HIS A 180 -7.87 -8.67 2.00
N PRO A 181 -6.69 -8.26 1.54
CA PRO A 181 -5.47 -9.02 1.78
C PRO A 181 -5.13 -9.03 3.28
N ASN A 182 -4.48 -10.10 3.73
CA ASN A 182 -3.93 -10.14 5.08
C ASN A 182 -2.50 -9.54 5.12
N ALA A 183 -1.98 -9.37 6.34
CA ALA A 183 -0.66 -8.76 6.55
C ALA A 183 0.48 -9.53 5.86
N LEU A 184 0.43 -10.87 5.80
CA LEU A 184 1.46 -11.68 5.14
C LEU A 184 1.42 -11.52 3.61
N GLN A 185 0.25 -11.33 3.03
CA GLN A 185 0.14 -11.01 1.59
C GLN A 185 0.71 -9.62 1.27
N LEU A 186 0.50 -8.64 2.15
CA LEU A 186 1.12 -7.31 2.01
C LEU A 186 2.63 -7.34 2.30
N LEU A 187 3.10 -8.20 3.20
CA LEU A 187 4.53 -8.49 3.40
C LEU A 187 5.15 -9.06 2.12
N ARG A 188 4.51 -10.10 1.54
CA ARG A 188 4.97 -10.69 0.29
C ARG A 188 5.00 -9.68 -0.86
N LEU A 189 4.01 -8.80 -0.96
CA LEU A 189 3.99 -7.74 -1.97
C LEU A 189 5.25 -6.86 -1.89
N SER A 190 5.67 -6.44 -0.71
CA SER A 190 6.91 -5.66 -0.56
C SER A 190 8.17 -6.49 -0.80
N ALA A 191 8.18 -7.77 -0.41
CA ALA A 191 9.27 -8.70 -0.74
C ALA A 191 9.44 -8.88 -2.27
N ILE A 192 8.32 -8.98 -3.01
CA ILE A 192 8.32 -9.05 -4.46
C ILE A 192 8.94 -7.80 -5.08
N VAL A 193 8.56 -6.60 -4.61
CA VAL A 193 9.15 -5.35 -5.12
C VAL A 193 10.64 -5.26 -4.77
N ALA A 194 11.02 -5.62 -3.54
CA ALA A 194 12.41 -5.61 -3.07
C ALA A 194 13.33 -6.44 -3.98
N ASN A 195 12.94 -7.67 -4.26
CA ASN A 195 13.72 -8.65 -5.01
C ASN A 195 13.33 -8.76 -6.50
N ARG A 196 12.63 -7.75 -7.02
CA ARG A 196 12.26 -7.70 -8.44
C ARG A 196 11.60 -8.98 -8.94
N GLY A 197 10.68 -9.52 -8.13
CA GLY A 197 9.86 -10.69 -8.44
C GLY A 197 10.38 -12.02 -7.91
N ASP A 198 11.66 -12.18 -7.62
CA ASP A 198 12.21 -13.46 -7.15
C ASP A 198 12.24 -13.53 -5.61
N VAL A 199 11.23 -14.15 -5.02
CA VAL A 199 11.07 -14.24 -3.57
C VAL A 199 11.13 -15.69 -3.10
N PRO A 200 11.92 -16.02 -2.05
CA PRO A 200 11.89 -17.36 -1.46
C PRO A 200 10.49 -17.69 -0.91
N TYR A 201 10.20 -18.97 -0.76
CA TYR A 201 8.98 -19.38 -0.08
C TYR A 201 8.93 -18.79 1.34
N LEU A 202 7.93 -17.96 1.61
CA LEU A 202 7.76 -17.34 2.91
C LEU A 202 7.12 -18.34 3.88
N HIS A 203 7.79 -18.59 5.00
CA HIS A 203 7.40 -19.60 5.98
C HIS A 203 7.71 -19.19 7.43
N SER A 204 7.00 -19.75 8.39
CA SER A 204 7.33 -19.61 9.80
C SER A 204 8.60 -20.44 10.16
N ALA A 205 9.15 -20.22 11.35
CA ALA A 205 10.29 -21.00 11.82
C ALA A 205 9.97 -22.50 11.98
N GLU A 206 8.69 -22.84 12.15
CA GLU A 206 8.23 -24.24 12.35
C GLU A 206 7.92 -24.94 11.00
N GLU A 207 7.80 -24.20 9.90
CA GLU A 207 7.54 -24.75 8.57
C GLU A 207 8.85 -25.02 7.82
N SER A 208 8.92 -26.18 7.15
CA SER A 208 10.02 -26.47 6.25
C SER A 208 9.83 -25.78 4.88
N ALA A 209 10.86 -25.06 4.46
CA ALA A 209 10.94 -24.53 3.09
C ALA A 209 11.50 -25.52 2.07
N GLN A 210 11.99 -26.70 2.52
CA GLN A 210 12.61 -27.69 1.65
C GLN A 210 11.64 -28.18 0.58
N GLY A 211 12.05 -28.10 -0.69
CA GLY A 211 11.23 -28.51 -1.82
C GLY A 211 10.09 -27.56 -2.18
N LYS A 212 9.97 -26.42 -1.51
CA LYS A 212 8.98 -25.39 -1.84
C LYS A 212 9.51 -24.49 -2.96
N ALA A 213 8.63 -24.17 -3.92
CA ALA A 213 8.98 -23.29 -5.02
C ALA A 213 9.12 -21.84 -4.54
N ARG A 214 10.08 -21.13 -5.13
CA ARG A 214 10.18 -19.68 -5.01
C ARG A 214 8.99 -19.03 -5.72
N PHE A 215 8.61 -17.88 -5.26
CA PHE A 215 7.67 -17.03 -5.97
C PHE A 215 8.45 -16.26 -7.05
N ASN A 216 8.04 -16.38 -8.31
CA ASN A 216 8.68 -15.68 -9.41
C ASN A 216 7.66 -14.86 -10.20
N LEU A 217 8.00 -13.59 -10.43
CA LEU A 217 7.21 -12.63 -11.18
C LEU A 217 8.13 -11.79 -12.07
N GLU A 218 7.87 -11.80 -13.37
CA GLU A 218 8.66 -11.07 -14.33
C GLU A 218 7.95 -9.79 -14.78
N PHE A 219 8.63 -8.67 -14.61
CA PHE A 219 8.29 -7.36 -15.17
C PHE A 219 9.53 -6.73 -15.79
N SER A 220 9.34 -5.69 -16.58
CA SER A 220 10.45 -4.91 -17.13
C SER A 220 11.30 -4.26 -16.02
N ASP A 221 12.59 -4.09 -16.29
CA ASP A 221 13.51 -3.36 -15.38
C ASP A 221 13.02 -1.95 -15.08
N MET A 222 12.39 -1.33 -16.06
CA MET A 222 11.79 0.00 -15.93
C MET A 222 10.67 -0.01 -14.87
N THR A 223 9.76 -0.97 -14.92
CA THR A 223 8.66 -1.08 -13.95
C THR A 223 9.20 -1.32 -12.55
N TRP A 224 10.11 -2.29 -12.37
CA TRP A 224 10.74 -2.52 -11.07
C TRP A 224 11.43 -1.27 -10.54
N GLY A 225 12.19 -0.58 -11.38
CA GLY A 225 12.86 0.66 -11.01
C GLY A 225 11.89 1.75 -10.55
N ARG A 226 10.76 1.95 -11.24
CA ARG A 226 9.75 2.95 -10.87
C ARG A 226 9.05 2.61 -9.55
N LEU A 227 8.70 1.32 -9.33
CA LEU A 227 8.12 0.88 -8.06
C LEU A 227 9.08 1.11 -6.89
N GLN A 228 10.34 0.68 -7.03
CA GLN A 228 11.37 0.82 -6.02
C GLN A 228 11.67 2.29 -5.71
N GLN A 229 11.86 3.13 -6.73
CA GLN A 229 12.08 4.57 -6.57
C GLN A 229 10.92 5.26 -5.85
N GLY A 230 9.66 4.94 -6.23
CA GLY A 230 8.48 5.50 -5.60
C GLY A 230 8.37 5.13 -4.12
N MET A 231 8.67 3.88 -3.76
CA MET A 231 8.68 3.43 -2.36
C MET A 231 9.83 4.05 -1.55
N GLN A 232 11.02 4.22 -2.15
CA GLN A 232 12.14 4.93 -1.54
C GLN A 232 11.81 6.40 -1.30
N LEU A 233 11.26 7.07 -2.31
CA LEU A 233 10.90 8.48 -2.23
C LEU A 233 9.78 8.72 -1.20
N ALA A 234 8.88 7.75 -0.99
CA ALA A 234 7.86 7.83 0.05
C ALA A 234 8.46 7.98 1.47
N VAL A 235 9.62 7.38 1.73
CA VAL A 235 10.34 7.51 3.01
C VAL A 235 11.20 8.76 3.05
N ARG A 236 11.77 9.19 1.94
CA ARG A 236 12.62 10.38 1.89
C ARG A 236 11.83 11.68 2.04
N GLU A 237 10.74 11.83 1.33
CA GLU A 237 9.96 13.08 1.27
C GLU A 237 8.43 12.89 1.21
N GLY A 238 7.95 11.63 1.07
CA GLY A 238 6.55 11.32 0.87
C GLY A 238 5.79 11.00 2.15
N THR A 239 4.79 10.11 2.00
CA THR A 239 3.84 9.77 3.08
C THR A 239 4.45 9.02 4.27
N ALA A 240 5.66 8.48 4.14
CA ALA A 240 6.39 7.76 5.18
C ALA A 240 7.68 8.50 5.65
N HIS A 241 7.80 9.81 5.41
CA HIS A 241 9.04 10.59 5.64
C HIS A 241 9.59 10.58 7.08
N LYS A 242 8.78 10.14 8.06
CA LYS A 242 9.20 10.01 9.47
C LYS A 242 9.70 8.61 9.83
N LEU A 243 9.67 7.67 8.89
CA LEU A 243 9.96 6.27 9.16
C LEU A 243 11.45 6.02 9.45
N ASP A 244 12.33 6.56 8.62
CA ASP A 244 13.78 6.36 8.69
C ASP A 244 14.53 7.71 8.77
N PRO A 245 14.56 8.34 9.95
CA PRO A 245 15.21 9.63 10.12
C PRO A 245 16.72 9.51 9.91
N GLY A 246 17.23 10.34 9.00
CA GLY A 246 18.64 10.33 8.62
C GLY A 246 19.02 9.17 7.69
N ASN A 247 18.05 8.46 7.13
CA ASN A 247 18.26 7.37 6.18
C ASN A 247 19.24 6.29 6.69
N LYS A 248 19.07 5.88 7.98
CA LYS A 248 20.00 4.97 8.66
C LYS A 248 19.85 3.51 8.24
N LEU A 249 18.61 3.10 7.95
CA LEU A 249 18.28 1.74 7.54
C LEU A 249 18.06 1.60 6.03
N HIS A 250 18.10 2.73 5.29
CA HIS A 250 17.81 2.74 3.85
C HIS A 250 16.45 2.12 3.53
N VAL A 251 15.38 2.59 4.18
CA VAL A 251 14.03 2.02 4.06
C VAL A 251 13.33 2.52 2.79
N ALA A 252 12.67 1.60 2.09
CA ALA A 252 11.66 1.88 1.07
C ALA A 252 10.31 1.35 1.56
N ALA A 253 9.23 2.14 1.46
CA ALA A 253 7.93 1.74 2.00
C ALA A 253 6.74 2.33 1.26
N LYS A 254 5.56 1.72 1.48
CA LYS A 254 4.27 2.24 1.03
C LYS A 254 3.27 2.25 2.17
N THR A 255 2.64 3.38 2.38
CA THR A 255 1.56 3.57 3.34
C THR A 255 0.20 3.20 2.76
N GLY A 256 -0.69 2.71 3.59
CA GLY A 256 -2.09 2.49 3.31
C GLY A 256 -2.97 2.99 4.46
N THR A 257 -4.08 3.62 4.15
CA THR A 257 -5.12 3.99 5.12
C THR A 257 -6.47 3.72 4.47
N ALA A 258 -7.33 3.04 5.19
CA ALA A 258 -8.70 2.75 4.77
C ALA A 258 -9.67 2.94 5.94
N PRO A 259 -10.96 3.23 5.67
CA PRO A 259 -11.94 3.35 6.73
C PRO A 259 -12.26 1.98 7.34
N LEU A 260 -12.58 2.00 8.63
CA LEU A 260 -13.09 0.86 9.37
C LEU A 260 -14.20 1.35 10.31
N GLY A 261 -15.43 1.39 9.85
CA GLY A 261 -16.54 2.06 10.55
C GLY A 261 -16.22 3.53 10.79
N LYS A 262 -16.27 3.97 12.06
CA LYS A 262 -15.92 5.34 12.47
C LYS A 262 -14.42 5.59 12.66
N LYS A 263 -13.60 4.56 12.47
CA LYS A 263 -12.15 4.56 12.68
C LYS A 263 -11.42 4.29 11.37
N PHE A 264 -10.11 4.10 11.44
CA PHE A 264 -9.27 3.76 10.31
C PHE A 264 -8.46 2.51 10.60
N GLN A 265 -8.24 1.71 9.57
CA GLN A 265 -7.20 0.71 9.50
C GLN A 265 -6.04 1.31 8.69
N SER A 266 -4.84 1.16 9.19
CA SER A 266 -3.65 1.65 8.52
C SER A 266 -2.64 0.54 8.31
N TRP A 267 -1.93 0.62 7.18
CA TRP A 267 -0.91 -0.30 6.75
C TRP A 267 0.37 0.45 6.42
N LEU A 268 1.48 -0.20 6.68
CA LEU A 268 2.79 0.18 6.18
C LEU A 268 3.51 -1.09 5.77
N THR A 269 3.88 -1.21 4.51
CA THR A 269 4.69 -2.31 4.01
C THR A 269 5.92 -1.78 3.30
N GLY A 270 7.04 -2.47 3.41
CA GLY A 270 8.29 -2.00 2.86
C GLY A 270 9.41 -3.02 2.98
N TYR A 271 10.62 -2.56 2.70
CA TYR A 271 11.84 -3.37 2.76
C TYR A 271 13.06 -2.49 3.01
N PHE A 272 14.13 -3.11 3.42
CA PHE A 272 15.42 -2.46 3.68
C PHE A 272 16.59 -3.46 3.69
N PRO A 273 17.84 -2.99 3.48
CA PRO A 273 18.16 -1.73 2.82
C PRO A 273 17.60 -1.67 1.38
N TYR A 274 17.26 -0.48 0.86
CA TYR A 274 16.67 -0.42 -0.49
C TYR A 274 17.69 -0.66 -1.61
N ASP A 275 18.97 -0.44 -1.36
CA ASP A 275 20.08 -0.63 -2.28
C ASP A 275 20.62 -2.07 -2.30
N ALA A 276 20.42 -2.84 -1.20
CA ALA A 276 20.76 -4.26 -1.08
C ALA A 276 19.69 -4.97 -0.24
N PRO A 277 18.49 -5.22 -0.75
CA PRO A 277 17.36 -5.71 0.03
C PRO A 277 17.65 -6.99 0.80
N ARG A 278 17.47 -6.93 2.11
CA ARG A 278 17.70 -8.05 3.01
C ARG A 278 16.45 -8.44 3.80
N TYR A 279 15.65 -7.45 4.19
CA TYR A 279 14.43 -7.67 4.96
C TYR A 279 13.24 -6.97 4.32
N ALA A 280 12.09 -7.65 4.29
CA ALA A 280 10.81 -7.02 4.05
C ALA A 280 10.00 -6.96 5.35
N PHE A 281 9.07 -6.00 5.45
CA PHE A 281 8.20 -5.86 6.61
C PHE A 281 6.79 -5.42 6.23
N CYS A 282 5.83 -5.73 7.10
CA CYS A 282 4.47 -5.22 7.04
C CYS A 282 3.97 -4.93 8.45
N LEU A 283 3.43 -3.74 8.65
CA LEU A 283 2.74 -3.35 9.87
C LEU A 283 1.29 -3.02 9.55
N GLY A 284 0.38 -3.61 10.32
CA GLY A 284 -1.04 -3.26 10.37
C GLY A 284 -1.39 -2.63 11.72
N ALA A 285 -2.20 -1.58 11.71
CA ALA A 285 -2.66 -0.93 12.92
C ALA A 285 -4.11 -0.44 12.78
N LEU A 286 -4.82 -0.44 13.90
CA LEU A 286 -6.19 0.06 14.00
C LEU A 286 -6.22 1.43 14.69
N ASN A 287 -7.34 2.14 14.49
CA ASN A 287 -7.70 3.37 15.19
C ASN A 287 -6.91 4.63 14.80
N GLY A 288 -6.24 4.65 13.64
CA GLY A 288 -5.59 5.85 13.15
C GLY A 288 -5.09 5.71 11.72
N THR A 289 -4.69 6.82 11.12
CA THR A 289 -4.10 6.86 9.79
C THR A 289 -2.68 6.31 9.80
N SER A 290 -2.13 6.00 8.62
CA SER A 290 -0.75 5.52 8.52
C SER A 290 0.27 6.51 9.10
N SER A 291 0.07 7.82 8.93
CA SER A 291 0.96 8.83 9.49
C SER A 291 0.83 9.04 10.99
N GLU A 292 -0.35 8.74 11.57
CA GLU A 292 -0.60 8.87 13.00
C GLU A 292 -0.18 7.64 13.80
N VAL A 293 -0.31 6.44 13.20
CA VAL A 293 -0.10 5.17 13.93
C VAL A 293 0.90 4.26 13.24
N ALA A 294 0.67 3.89 11.96
CA ALA A 294 1.49 2.84 11.34
C ALA A 294 2.95 3.26 11.17
N VAL A 295 3.23 4.48 10.71
CA VAL A 295 4.60 4.98 10.53
C VAL A 295 5.36 5.10 11.86
N PRO A 296 4.81 5.74 12.93
CA PRO A 296 5.47 5.80 14.23
C PRO A 296 5.75 4.41 14.83
N ARG A 297 4.76 3.51 14.78
CA ARG A 297 4.92 2.16 15.33
C ARG A 297 5.94 1.32 14.56
N ALA A 298 5.91 1.38 13.23
CA ALA A 298 6.91 0.68 12.42
C ALA A 298 8.32 1.20 12.70
N LYS A 299 8.50 2.52 12.87
CA LYS A 299 9.76 3.09 13.28
C LYS A 299 10.25 2.50 14.61
N GLU A 300 9.37 2.41 15.63
CA GLU A 300 9.71 1.79 16.90
C GLU A 300 10.25 0.36 16.70
N PHE A 301 9.55 -0.49 15.95
CA PHE A 301 9.98 -1.86 15.66
C PHE A 301 11.29 -1.92 14.87
N LEU A 302 11.43 -1.13 13.82
CA LEU A 302 12.59 -1.14 12.92
C LEU A 302 13.88 -0.74 13.66
N PHE A 303 13.80 0.19 14.60
CA PHE A 303 14.96 0.68 15.34
C PHE A 303 15.21 0.00 16.69
N ALA A 304 14.22 -0.75 17.23
CA ALA A 304 14.39 -1.53 18.45
C ALA A 304 14.86 -2.97 18.18
N THR A 305 14.75 -3.45 16.94
CA THR A 305 15.13 -4.83 16.57
C THR A 305 16.60 -4.87 16.18
N GLU A 306 17.36 -5.82 16.75
CA GLU A 306 18.67 -6.21 16.25
C GLU A 306 18.44 -7.13 15.04
N TRP A 307 18.75 -6.62 13.84
CA TRP A 307 18.56 -7.37 12.61
C TRP A 307 19.71 -8.35 12.39
N PRO A 308 19.42 -9.66 12.25
CA PRO A 308 20.44 -10.71 12.10
C PRO A 308 21.21 -10.64 10.77
#